data_9198935f0407389ee7b6352eb44d2e19
#
_entry.id   9198935f0407389ee7b6352eb44d2e19
#
_cell.length_a   1.000
_cell.length_b   1.000
_cell.length_c   1.000
_cell.angle_alpha   90.00
_cell.angle_beta   90.00
_cell.angle_gamma   90.00
#
_symmetry.space_group_name_H-M   'P 1'
#
loop_
_entity.id
_entity.type
_entity.pdbx_description
1 polymer ?
#
loop_
_entity_poly.entity_id
_entity_poly.type
_entity_poly.pdbx_seq_one_letter_code
_entity_poly.pdbx_strand_id
1 'polypeptide(L)'
;MRKYAEVESIYMPCSTASPLSIIKNCWYAFKKALSGHYDIIHITGDVHYLAYALCVFRNVVVTVHDIGQVVSATNKLRHKLLYLFYVKSLNYANAITFISAKSFQEVSEIANFPNNKSHIIYNPISNQFKYNNKRIHKTSPVVLHIGTKDNKNLERSIIALSDINCSLRIIGKLSDKQKKLLDDSKIRYSNVYNLSNDEIIQEYVNCDIVNFPSTYEGFGMPIIEGQAIGRVVVTSNISPMNDISNGSCVIVDPYNIESMKNGYIEAIRKNQYYVEKGMENVKRFSLSTITKEYLELYRSLQNTFHGSYIRTELNPQNE
;
A
#
# COMPACT_ATOMS: atom_id res chain seq x y z
N MET A 1 -17.60 -1.51 0.48
CA MET A 1 -18.29 -0.23 0.74
C MET A 1 -19.66 -0.15 0.05
N ARG A 2 -19.78 -0.15 -1.28
CA ARG A 2 -21.07 -0.02 -2.01
C ARG A 2 -22.17 -1.01 -1.61
N LYS A 3 -21.82 -2.13 -0.98
CA LYS A 3 -22.80 -3.08 -0.41
C LYS A 3 -23.42 -2.61 0.91
N TYR A 4 -22.75 -1.67 1.61
CA TYR A 4 -23.11 -1.25 2.98
C TYR A 4 -23.41 0.25 3.10
N ALA A 5 -23.08 1.03 2.10
CA ALA A 5 -23.31 2.47 2.05
C ALA A 5 -23.45 2.93 0.59
N GLU A 6 -24.22 3.99 0.36
CA GLU A 6 -24.21 4.67 -0.92
C GLU A 6 -22.90 5.43 -1.08
N VAL A 7 -22.17 5.18 -2.18
CA VAL A 7 -20.84 5.73 -2.41
C VAL A 7 -20.76 6.41 -3.77
N GLU A 8 -20.56 7.72 -3.76
CA GLU A 8 -20.20 8.50 -4.94
C GLU A 8 -18.66 8.65 -4.99
N SER A 9 -18.07 8.35 -6.15
CA SER A 9 -16.63 8.53 -6.38
C SER A 9 -16.42 9.79 -7.23
N ILE A 10 -15.69 10.76 -6.69
CA ILE A 10 -15.45 12.05 -7.34
C ILE A 10 -13.96 12.18 -7.66
N TYR A 11 -13.64 12.36 -8.94
CA TYR A 11 -12.28 12.54 -9.42
C TYR A 11 -11.99 14.03 -9.61
N MET A 12 -10.81 14.45 -9.17
CA MET A 12 -10.38 15.85 -9.32
C MET A 12 -10.07 16.18 -10.78
N PRO A 13 -10.47 17.37 -11.26
CA PRO A 13 -10.28 17.76 -12.67
C PRO A 13 -8.81 17.97 -13.06
N CYS A 14 -7.93 18.26 -12.09
CA CYS A 14 -6.51 18.47 -12.35
C CYS A 14 -5.67 17.40 -11.65
N SER A 15 -4.80 16.72 -12.39
CA SER A 15 -3.85 15.72 -11.88
C SER A 15 -2.53 16.31 -11.38
N THR A 16 -2.24 17.59 -11.67
CA THR A 16 -0.99 18.26 -11.26
C THR A 16 -1.20 19.02 -9.95
N ALA A 17 -0.12 19.20 -9.17
CA ALA A 17 -0.11 19.97 -7.93
C ALA A 17 0.38 21.42 -8.14
N SER A 18 0.09 22.05 -9.30
CA SER A 18 0.36 23.47 -9.48
C SER A 18 -0.59 24.34 -8.65
N PRO A 19 -0.22 25.57 -8.26
CA PRO A 19 -1.09 26.42 -7.44
C PRO A 19 -2.48 26.63 -8.05
N LEU A 20 -2.57 26.82 -9.37
CA LEU A 20 -3.84 26.96 -10.09
C LEU A 20 -4.64 25.66 -10.08
N SER A 21 -3.99 24.51 -10.20
CA SER A 21 -4.64 23.21 -10.13
C SER A 21 -5.20 22.93 -8.73
N ILE A 22 -4.46 23.30 -7.69
CA ILE A 22 -4.90 23.17 -6.30
C ILE A 22 -6.17 24.02 -6.07
N ILE A 23 -6.17 25.28 -6.51
CA ILE A 23 -7.34 26.16 -6.38
C ILE A 23 -8.54 25.60 -7.14
N LYS A 24 -8.33 25.13 -8.38
CA LYS A 24 -9.41 24.53 -9.19
C LYS A 24 -9.98 23.28 -8.52
N ASN A 25 -9.12 22.40 -8.04
CA ASN A 25 -9.54 21.19 -7.34
C ASN A 25 -10.29 21.50 -6.03
N CYS A 26 -9.80 22.43 -5.22
CA CYS A 26 -10.49 22.88 -4.01
C CYS A 26 -11.88 23.45 -4.30
N TRP A 27 -11.99 24.32 -5.30
CA TRP A 27 -13.26 24.90 -5.71
C TRP A 27 -14.25 23.84 -6.25
N TYR A 28 -13.75 22.91 -7.05
CA TYR A 28 -14.56 21.81 -7.58
C TYR A 28 -15.07 20.91 -6.46
N ALA A 29 -14.17 20.48 -5.55
CA ALA A 29 -14.52 19.63 -4.42
C ALA A 29 -15.54 20.34 -3.49
N PHE A 30 -15.32 21.62 -3.20
CA PHE A 30 -16.23 22.44 -2.38
C PHE A 30 -17.64 22.51 -3.01
N LYS A 31 -17.75 22.82 -4.31
CA LYS A 31 -19.04 22.86 -5.01
C LYS A 31 -19.75 21.52 -4.96
N LYS A 32 -19.02 20.42 -5.19
CA LYS A 32 -19.58 19.09 -5.12
C LYS A 32 -20.08 18.74 -3.72
N ALA A 33 -19.29 19.07 -2.68
CA ALA A 33 -19.70 18.85 -1.30
C ALA A 33 -20.92 19.71 -0.90
N LEU A 34 -21.04 20.93 -1.42
CA LEU A 34 -22.16 21.82 -1.15
C LEU A 34 -23.46 21.35 -1.84
N SER A 35 -23.36 20.79 -3.05
CA SER A 35 -24.53 20.32 -3.82
C SER A 35 -25.01 18.92 -3.41
N GLY A 36 -24.18 18.16 -2.67
CA GLY A 36 -24.50 16.81 -2.19
C GLY A 36 -24.86 16.80 -0.71
N HIS A 37 -25.57 15.76 -0.27
CA HIS A 37 -25.85 15.50 1.14
C HIS A 37 -25.00 14.30 1.59
N TYR A 38 -23.72 14.55 1.91
CA TYR A 38 -22.77 13.51 2.29
C TYR A 38 -22.64 13.43 3.81
N ASP A 39 -22.85 12.24 4.38
CA ASP A 39 -22.57 11.97 5.80
C ASP A 39 -21.08 11.97 6.09
N ILE A 40 -20.29 11.46 5.14
CA ILE A 40 -18.83 11.37 5.22
C ILE A 40 -18.22 11.86 3.90
N ILE A 41 -17.20 12.70 3.99
CA ILE A 41 -16.34 13.05 2.84
C ILE A 41 -14.98 12.41 3.09
N HIS A 42 -14.59 11.48 2.21
CA HIS A 42 -13.33 10.77 2.36
C HIS A 42 -12.34 11.11 1.22
N ILE A 43 -11.23 11.71 1.57
CA ILE A 43 -10.12 12.06 0.68
C ILE A 43 -9.16 10.86 0.67
N THR A 44 -9.10 10.12 -0.45
CA THR A 44 -8.35 8.86 -0.55
C THR A 44 -7.07 8.94 -1.39
N GLY A 45 -6.80 10.07 -2.06
CA GLY A 45 -5.63 10.25 -2.91
C GLY A 45 -4.65 11.30 -2.37
N ASP A 46 -3.55 11.50 -3.10
CA ASP A 46 -2.51 12.50 -2.78
C ASP A 46 -2.99 13.94 -3.01
N VAL A 47 -4.15 14.28 -2.46
CA VAL A 47 -4.80 15.58 -2.56
C VAL A 47 -5.23 16.08 -1.17
N HIS A 48 -4.41 15.83 -0.15
CA HIS A 48 -4.70 16.17 1.24
C HIS A 48 -5.06 17.65 1.43
N TYR A 49 -4.56 18.55 0.58
CA TYR A 49 -4.89 19.97 0.58
C TYR A 49 -6.39 20.25 0.43
N LEU A 50 -7.18 19.32 -0.08
CA LEU A 50 -8.63 19.45 -0.14
C LEU A 50 -9.27 19.59 1.24
N ALA A 51 -8.60 19.10 2.30
CA ALA A 51 -9.08 19.26 3.66
C ALA A 51 -9.25 20.74 4.06
N TYR A 52 -8.45 21.66 3.51
CA TYR A 52 -8.64 23.10 3.74
C TYR A 52 -9.99 23.63 3.21
N ALA A 53 -10.39 23.16 2.03
CA ALA A 53 -11.65 23.59 1.42
C ALA A 53 -12.87 22.88 2.01
N LEU A 54 -12.67 21.66 2.53
CA LEU A 54 -13.74 20.80 2.99
C LEU A 54 -13.94 20.83 4.51
N CYS A 55 -13.05 21.51 5.28
CA CYS A 55 -13.13 21.56 6.75
C CYS A 55 -14.41 22.22 7.29
N VAL A 56 -15.14 22.96 6.47
CA VAL A 56 -16.44 23.56 6.84
C VAL A 56 -17.57 22.52 6.84
N PHE A 57 -17.34 21.37 6.19
CA PHE A 57 -18.26 20.24 6.22
C PHE A 57 -17.90 19.32 7.37
N ARG A 58 -18.91 18.59 7.87
CA ARG A 58 -18.69 17.62 8.95
C ARG A 58 -18.16 16.29 8.38
N ASN A 59 -17.40 15.57 9.22
CA ASN A 59 -16.95 14.21 8.97
C ASN A 59 -16.04 14.07 7.73
N VAL A 60 -15.02 14.92 7.66
CA VAL A 60 -13.94 14.82 6.65
C VAL A 60 -12.89 13.82 7.13
N VAL A 61 -12.65 12.79 6.35
CA VAL A 61 -11.61 11.77 6.57
C VAL A 61 -10.54 11.92 5.50
N VAL A 62 -9.27 11.79 5.88
CA VAL A 62 -8.13 11.79 4.94
C VAL A 62 -7.33 10.51 5.11
N THR A 63 -7.12 9.77 4.01
CA THR A 63 -6.17 8.64 4.00
C THR A 63 -4.80 9.12 3.54
N VAL A 64 -3.79 8.84 4.36
CA VAL A 64 -2.37 9.08 4.06
C VAL A 64 -1.73 7.78 3.59
N HIS A 65 -1.25 7.76 2.34
CA HIS A 65 -0.54 6.62 1.78
C HIS A 65 0.95 6.65 2.14
N ASP A 66 1.63 7.74 1.86
CA ASP A 66 2.99 8.05 2.30
C ASP A 66 3.25 9.56 2.22
N ILE A 67 4.37 9.97 2.77
CA ILE A 67 4.87 11.35 2.68
C ILE A 67 6.29 11.40 2.10
N GLY A 68 6.67 10.38 1.34
CA GLY A 68 8.01 10.29 0.75
C GLY A 68 8.42 11.52 -0.05
N GLN A 69 7.47 12.17 -0.73
CA GLN A 69 7.71 13.42 -1.45
C GLN A 69 8.06 14.60 -0.52
N VAL A 70 7.49 14.64 0.70
CA VAL A 70 7.78 15.66 1.70
C VAL A 70 9.17 15.42 2.29
N VAL A 71 9.44 14.18 2.73
CA VAL A 71 10.69 13.78 3.38
C VAL A 71 11.88 13.90 2.43
N SER A 72 11.73 13.52 1.16
CA SER A 72 12.80 13.57 0.16
C SER A 72 13.06 14.95 -0.47
N ALA A 73 12.27 15.96 -0.11
CA ALA A 73 12.40 17.29 -0.70
C ALA A 73 13.65 18.02 -0.16
N THR A 74 14.66 18.18 -1.00
CA THR A 74 15.92 18.88 -0.66
C THR A 74 15.83 20.40 -0.73
N ASN A 75 14.94 20.91 -1.59
CA ASN A 75 14.71 22.37 -1.72
C ASN A 75 13.80 22.86 -0.59
N LYS A 76 14.26 23.82 0.22
CA LYS A 76 13.53 24.36 1.39
C LYS A 76 12.17 24.94 1.07
N LEU A 77 12.01 25.66 -0.06
CA LEU A 77 10.73 26.23 -0.46
C LEU A 77 9.75 25.11 -0.88
N ARG A 78 10.22 24.16 -1.68
CA ARG A 78 9.43 22.99 -2.07
C ARG A 78 9.01 22.16 -0.86
N HIS A 79 9.92 21.90 0.08
CA HIS A 79 9.62 21.20 1.32
C HIS A 79 8.52 21.92 2.11
N LYS A 80 8.63 23.26 2.29
CA LYS A 80 7.62 24.06 3.01
C LYS A 80 6.24 24.01 2.34
N LEU A 81 6.18 24.05 1.00
CA LEU A 81 4.92 23.94 0.26
C LEU A 81 4.31 22.54 0.36
N LEU A 82 5.12 21.49 0.21
CA LEU A 82 4.65 20.12 0.38
C LEU A 82 4.17 19.86 1.81
N TYR A 83 4.91 20.33 2.81
CA TYR A 83 4.49 20.24 4.20
C TYR A 83 3.13 20.93 4.42
N LEU A 84 2.95 22.16 3.89
CA LEU A 84 1.71 22.90 4.00
C LEU A 84 0.53 22.13 3.39
N PHE A 85 0.70 21.59 2.18
CA PHE A 85 -0.40 21.00 1.43
C PHE A 85 -0.68 19.53 1.81
N TYR A 86 0.33 18.77 2.23
CA TYR A 86 0.18 17.33 2.49
C TYR A 86 0.16 16.98 3.98
N VAL A 87 0.80 17.76 4.83
CA VAL A 87 0.91 17.47 6.26
C VAL A 87 0.05 18.40 7.10
N LYS A 88 0.24 19.70 6.96
CA LYS A 88 -0.51 20.69 7.76
C LYS A 88 -2.02 20.65 7.48
N SER A 89 -2.41 20.29 6.26
CA SER A 89 -3.83 20.13 5.87
C SER A 89 -4.55 19.03 6.68
N LEU A 90 -3.83 18.02 7.18
CA LEU A 90 -4.40 16.94 7.99
C LEU A 90 -5.06 17.44 9.28
N ASN A 91 -4.61 18.56 9.83
CA ASN A 91 -5.23 19.16 11.02
C ASN A 91 -6.71 19.55 10.82
N TYR A 92 -7.12 19.74 9.58
CA TYR A 92 -8.47 20.14 9.19
C TYR A 92 -9.40 18.94 8.95
N ALA A 93 -8.88 17.72 9.01
CA ALA A 93 -9.68 16.50 8.96
C ALA A 93 -10.29 16.17 10.33
N ASN A 94 -11.44 15.50 10.32
CA ASN A 94 -12.07 14.96 11.53
C ASN A 94 -11.43 13.63 11.94
N ALA A 95 -10.99 12.83 10.94
CA ALA A 95 -10.18 11.65 11.15
C ALA A 95 -9.10 11.52 10.06
N ILE A 96 -7.98 10.94 10.44
CA ILE A 96 -6.85 10.65 9.55
C ILE A 96 -6.62 9.15 9.58
N THR A 97 -6.61 8.52 8.43
CA THR A 97 -6.27 7.10 8.32
C THR A 97 -4.89 6.94 7.68
N PHE A 98 -4.09 6.04 8.21
CA PHE A 98 -2.76 5.69 7.72
C PHE A 98 -2.76 4.26 7.23
N ILE A 99 -2.18 4.00 6.07
CA ILE A 99 -2.15 2.66 5.49
C ILE A 99 -1.15 1.72 6.17
N SER A 100 -0.28 2.24 7.04
CA SER A 100 0.69 1.45 7.82
C SER A 100 1.12 2.19 9.09
N ALA A 101 1.69 1.46 10.05
CA ALA A 101 2.31 2.06 11.23
C ALA A 101 3.47 2.99 10.85
N LYS A 102 4.23 2.66 9.79
CA LYS A 102 5.30 3.50 9.28
C LYS A 102 4.79 4.84 8.77
N SER A 103 3.73 4.87 7.94
CA SER A 103 3.16 6.14 7.45
C SER A 103 2.63 7.00 8.59
N PHE A 104 2.05 6.40 9.64
CA PHE A 104 1.67 7.10 10.86
C PHE A 104 2.89 7.69 11.58
N GLN A 105 3.95 6.90 11.79
CA GLN A 105 5.16 7.32 12.48
C GLN A 105 5.85 8.48 11.73
N GLU A 106 6.07 8.36 10.42
CA GLU A 106 6.72 9.39 9.60
C GLU A 106 5.99 10.73 9.66
N VAL A 107 4.66 10.70 9.64
CA VAL A 107 3.88 11.93 9.75
C VAL A 107 3.91 12.48 11.18
N SER A 108 3.87 11.62 12.20
CA SER A 108 3.92 12.02 13.61
C SER A 108 5.26 12.65 14.02
N GLU A 109 6.36 12.30 13.34
CA GLU A 109 7.67 12.88 13.57
C GLU A 109 7.76 14.34 13.10
N ILE A 110 6.95 14.73 12.12
CA ILE A 110 7.00 16.08 11.52
C ILE A 110 5.77 16.93 11.81
N ALA A 111 4.71 16.36 12.40
CA ALA A 111 3.48 17.07 12.68
C ALA A 111 2.83 16.59 13.98
N ASN A 112 2.31 17.55 14.75
CA ASN A 112 1.51 17.25 15.92
C ASN A 112 0.01 17.31 15.57
N PHE A 113 -0.67 16.18 15.68
CA PHE A 113 -2.13 16.11 15.66
C PHE A 113 -2.64 15.22 16.78
N PRO A 114 -3.89 15.43 17.22
CA PRO A 114 -4.46 14.65 18.31
C PRO A 114 -4.50 13.15 17.96
N ASN A 115 -3.98 12.31 18.84
CA ASN A 115 -3.95 10.84 18.62
C ASN A 115 -5.35 10.24 18.44
N ASN A 116 -6.39 10.85 19.02
CA ASN A 116 -7.77 10.38 18.89
C ASN A 116 -8.36 10.57 17.48
N LYS A 117 -7.68 11.30 16.59
CA LYS A 117 -8.08 11.45 15.18
C LYS A 117 -7.32 10.47 14.25
N SER A 118 -6.31 9.78 14.74
CA SER A 118 -5.40 8.96 13.94
C SER A 118 -5.75 7.49 14.04
N HIS A 119 -5.92 6.83 12.89
CA HIS A 119 -6.30 5.43 12.80
C HIS A 119 -5.39 4.73 11.77
N ILE A 120 -4.91 3.54 12.10
CA ILE A 120 -4.19 2.71 11.13
C ILE A 120 -5.22 1.76 10.53
N ILE A 121 -5.51 1.93 9.23
CA ILE A 121 -6.40 1.07 8.45
C ILE A 121 -5.64 0.65 7.19
N TYR A 122 -5.33 -0.62 7.09
CA TYR A 122 -4.51 -1.17 6.03
C TYR A 122 -5.17 -1.11 4.65
N ASN A 123 -4.35 -1.21 3.60
CA ASN A 123 -4.87 -1.38 2.25
C ASN A 123 -5.48 -2.77 2.08
N PRO A 124 -6.66 -2.89 1.46
CA PRO A 124 -7.26 -4.19 1.18
C PRO A 124 -6.57 -4.88 -0.01
N ILE A 125 -6.55 -6.21 0.01
CA ILE A 125 -6.24 -7.01 -1.17
C ILE A 125 -7.44 -7.07 -2.12
N SER A 126 -7.20 -6.95 -3.43
CA SER A 126 -8.24 -7.12 -4.43
C SER A 126 -8.71 -8.58 -4.50
N ASN A 127 -10.03 -8.79 -4.61
CA ASN A 127 -10.63 -10.12 -4.79
C ASN A 127 -10.23 -10.80 -6.13
N GLN A 128 -9.55 -10.11 -7.02
CA GLN A 128 -9.00 -10.69 -8.25
C GLN A 128 -7.79 -11.58 -7.97
N PHE A 129 -7.03 -11.32 -6.89
CA PHE A 129 -5.95 -12.19 -6.43
C PHE A 129 -6.55 -13.40 -5.71
N LYS A 130 -6.75 -14.49 -6.45
CA LYS A 130 -7.33 -15.72 -5.93
C LYS A 130 -6.26 -16.78 -5.74
N TYR A 131 -6.39 -17.56 -4.67
CA TYR A 131 -5.51 -18.68 -4.43
C TYR A 131 -5.40 -19.59 -5.66
N ASN A 132 -4.17 -19.88 -6.03
CA ASN A 132 -3.82 -20.79 -7.11
C ASN A 132 -2.83 -21.84 -6.58
N ASN A 133 -3.27 -23.08 -6.47
CA ASN A 133 -2.43 -24.17 -5.99
C ASN A 133 -1.35 -24.49 -7.04
N LYS A 134 -0.12 -24.13 -6.74
CA LYS A 134 1.05 -24.41 -7.58
C LYS A 134 2.16 -24.98 -6.70
N ARG A 135 2.69 -26.14 -7.09
CA ARG A 135 3.90 -26.69 -6.47
C ARG A 135 5.13 -25.94 -7.00
N ILE A 136 6.00 -25.55 -6.11
CA ILE A 136 7.26 -24.87 -6.46
C ILE A 136 8.17 -25.78 -7.29
N HIS A 137 8.81 -25.25 -8.30
CA HIS A 137 9.93 -25.86 -9.00
C HIS A 137 11.22 -25.72 -8.17
N LYS A 138 11.48 -26.70 -7.28
CA LYS A 138 12.60 -26.62 -6.31
C LYS A 138 13.98 -26.51 -6.96
N THR A 139 14.16 -27.09 -8.15
CA THR A 139 15.44 -27.10 -8.86
C THR A 139 15.69 -25.89 -9.73
N SER A 140 14.64 -25.20 -10.16
CA SER A 140 14.74 -24.00 -11.00
C SER A 140 13.47 -23.13 -10.83
N PRO A 141 13.29 -22.49 -9.66
CA PRO A 141 12.11 -21.66 -9.41
C PRO A 141 12.08 -20.41 -10.29
N VAL A 142 10.88 -19.93 -10.58
CA VAL A 142 10.64 -18.62 -11.17
C VAL A 142 10.50 -17.60 -10.05
N VAL A 143 11.43 -16.66 -9.97
CA VAL A 143 11.44 -15.57 -8.99
C VAL A 143 10.88 -14.32 -9.64
N LEU A 144 9.76 -13.80 -9.15
CA LEU A 144 9.11 -12.60 -9.65
C LEU A 144 9.59 -11.38 -8.87
N HIS A 145 10.18 -10.40 -9.57
CA HIS A 145 10.59 -9.13 -9.00
C HIS A 145 9.74 -7.99 -9.59
N ILE A 146 9.20 -7.12 -8.70
CA ILE A 146 8.23 -6.10 -9.09
C ILE A 146 8.79 -4.70 -8.85
N GLY A 147 8.94 -3.98 -9.96
CA GLY A 147 9.48 -2.62 -9.99
C GLY A 147 11.00 -2.58 -10.17
N THR A 148 11.46 -1.50 -10.78
CA THR A 148 12.88 -1.30 -11.18
C THR A 148 13.46 0.00 -10.65
N LYS A 149 12.70 0.75 -9.82
CA LYS A 149 13.22 1.93 -9.12
C LYS A 149 14.23 1.52 -8.05
N ASP A 150 15.12 2.42 -7.67
CA ASP A 150 16.20 2.16 -6.71
C ASP A 150 15.71 1.53 -5.39
N ASN A 151 14.57 2.00 -4.87
CA ASN A 151 13.99 1.46 -3.65
C ASN A 151 13.51 0.01 -3.78
N LYS A 152 13.31 -0.51 -5.00
CA LYS A 152 12.89 -1.90 -5.24
C LYS A 152 14.05 -2.90 -5.13
N ASN A 153 15.29 -2.39 -5.12
CA ASN A 153 16.50 -3.17 -4.80
C ASN A 153 16.79 -4.31 -5.80
N LEU A 154 16.50 -4.06 -7.09
CA LEU A 154 16.69 -5.06 -8.14
C LEU A 154 18.16 -5.46 -8.29
N GLU A 155 19.11 -4.52 -8.22
CA GLU A 155 20.52 -4.77 -8.42
C GLU A 155 21.09 -5.77 -7.39
N ARG A 156 20.74 -5.59 -6.10
CA ARG A 156 21.17 -6.56 -5.07
C ARG A 156 20.47 -7.90 -5.24
N SER A 157 19.21 -7.91 -5.69
CA SER A 157 18.48 -9.14 -5.99
C SER A 157 19.16 -9.94 -7.10
N ILE A 158 19.62 -9.29 -8.17
CA ILE A 158 20.35 -9.93 -9.27
C ILE A 158 21.62 -10.60 -8.73
N ILE A 159 22.42 -9.86 -7.95
CA ILE A 159 23.67 -10.39 -7.38
C ILE A 159 23.38 -11.57 -6.45
N ALA A 160 22.40 -11.45 -5.56
CA ALA A 160 22.08 -12.52 -4.61
C ALA A 160 21.50 -13.80 -5.26
N LEU A 161 20.88 -13.66 -6.45
CA LEU A 161 20.31 -14.78 -7.20
C LEU A 161 21.28 -15.41 -8.22
N SER A 162 22.41 -14.76 -8.53
CA SER A 162 23.35 -15.19 -9.59
C SER A 162 23.87 -16.63 -9.40
N ASP A 163 24.06 -17.04 -8.14
CA ASP A 163 24.54 -18.39 -7.78
C ASP A 163 23.40 -19.40 -7.55
N ILE A 164 22.16 -18.98 -7.71
CA ILE A 164 20.98 -19.84 -7.51
C ILE A 164 20.44 -20.24 -8.88
N ASN A 165 20.26 -21.54 -9.10
CA ASN A 165 19.63 -22.02 -10.34
C ASN A 165 18.15 -21.64 -10.38
N CYS A 166 17.83 -20.46 -10.90
CA CYS A 166 16.48 -19.91 -11.00
C CYS A 166 16.28 -19.18 -12.32
N SER A 167 15.05 -18.72 -12.56
CA SER A 167 14.72 -17.76 -13.60
C SER A 167 14.15 -16.50 -12.96
N LEU A 168 14.72 -15.33 -13.28
CA LEU A 168 14.27 -14.04 -12.75
C LEU A 168 13.28 -13.40 -13.72
N ARG A 169 12.02 -13.25 -13.29
CA ARG A 169 10.99 -12.51 -14.02
C ARG A 169 10.86 -11.11 -13.44
N ILE A 170 11.02 -10.09 -14.27
CA ILE A 170 11.07 -8.69 -13.84
C ILE A 170 9.90 -7.91 -14.44
N ILE A 171 9.10 -7.28 -13.59
CA ILE A 171 8.07 -6.31 -14.00
C ILE A 171 8.61 -4.90 -13.80
N GLY A 172 8.77 -4.16 -14.89
CA GLY A 172 9.20 -2.76 -14.87
C GLY A 172 10.19 -2.46 -15.99
N LYS A 173 10.35 -1.18 -16.32
CA LYS A 173 11.28 -0.75 -17.37
C LYS A 173 12.70 -0.77 -16.80
N LEU A 174 13.57 -1.61 -17.38
CA LEU A 174 14.98 -1.71 -16.99
C LEU A 174 15.78 -0.50 -17.47
N SER A 175 16.67 0.00 -16.62
CA SER A 175 17.74 0.91 -17.00
C SER A 175 18.87 0.17 -17.71
N ASP A 176 19.72 0.91 -18.45
CA ASP A 176 20.86 0.29 -19.15
C ASP A 176 21.89 -0.30 -18.16
N LYS A 177 22.03 0.29 -16.95
CA LYS A 177 22.82 -0.26 -15.85
C LYS A 177 22.30 -1.61 -15.39
N GLN A 178 20.98 -1.74 -15.24
CA GLN A 178 20.33 -2.98 -14.82
C GLN A 178 20.45 -4.07 -15.88
N LYS A 179 20.29 -3.73 -17.17
CA LYS A 179 20.49 -4.68 -18.28
C LYS A 179 21.91 -5.21 -18.28
N LYS A 180 22.91 -4.31 -18.21
CA LYS A 180 24.31 -4.70 -18.15
C LYS A 180 24.60 -5.65 -16.97
N LEU A 181 24.06 -5.34 -15.78
CA LEU A 181 24.25 -6.19 -14.60
C LEU A 181 23.62 -7.59 -14.79
N LEU A 182 22.44 -7.67 -15.43
CA LEU A 182 21.79 -8.94 -15.75
C LEU A 182 22.63 -9.78 -16.74
N ASP A 183 23.17 -9.16 -17.77
CA ASP A 183 24.03 -9.82 -18.77
C ASP A 183 25.36 -10.31 -18.13
N ASP A 184 25.98 -9.49 -17.30
CA ASP A 184 27.22 -9.81 -16.58
C ASP A 184 27.00 -10.95 -15.54
N SER A 185 25.83 -11.00 -14.90
CA SER A 185 25.50 -12.03 -13.88
C SER A 185 25.17 -13.41 -14.45
N LYS A 186 24.95 -13.49 -15.76
CA LYS A 186 24.54 -14.73 -16.47
C LYS A 186 23.26 -15.40 -15.94
N ILE A 187 22.47 -14.68 -15.14
CA ILE A 187 21.18 -15.16 -14.64
C ILE A 187 20.17 -15.26 -15.79
N ARG A 188 19.42 -16.34 -15.84
CA ARG A 188 18.29 -16.43 -16.78
C ARG A 188 17.22 -15.44 -16.37
N TYR A 189 16.87 -14.48 -17.23
CA TYR A 189 15.83 -13.50 -16.93
C TYR A 189 14.88 -13.24 -18.09
N SER A 190 13.74 -12.70 -17.75
CA SER A 190 12.79 -12.12 -18.70
C SER A 190 12.17 -10.85 -18.09
N ASN A 191 11.85 -9.87 -18.95
CA ASN A 191 11.39 -8.56 -18.51
C ASN A 191 10.13 -8.15 -19.26
N VAL A 192 9.19 -7.58 -18.52
CA VAL A 192 7.96 -6.98 -19.05
C VAL A 192 7.65 -5.66 -18.35
N TYR A 193 6.92 -4.81 -19.03
CA TYR A 193 6.43 -3.54 -18.46
C TYR A 193 5.13 -3.12 -19.16
N ASN A 194 4.42 -2.14 -18.59
CA ASN A 194 3.11 -1.66 -19.06
C ASN A 194 2.05 -2.75 -19.11
N LEU A 195 2.04 -3.63 -18.12
CA LEU A 195 1.05 -4.69 -17.99
C LEU A 195 -0.28 -4.13 -17.48
N SER A 196 -1.37 -4.70 -17.95
CA SER A 196 -2.69 -4.56 -17.35
C SER A 196 -2.77 -5.27 -15.99
N ASN A 197 -3.81 -4.98 -15.20
CA ASN A 197 -4.01 -5.64 -13.91
C ASN A 197 -4.13 -7.16 -14.05
N ASP A 198 -4.81 -7.65 -15.06
CA ASP A 198 -4.98 -9.09 -15.29
C ASP A 198 -3.64 -9.75 -15.66
N GLU A 199 -2.81 -9.09 -16.47
CA GLU A 199 -1.47 -9.57 -16.78
C GLU A 199 -0.56 -9.59 -15.54
N ILE A 200 -0.64 -8.57 -14.67
CA ILE A 200 0.09 -8.58 -13.39
C ILE A 200 -0.32 -9.78 -12.55
N ILE A 201 -1.61 -10.07 -12.43
CA ILE A 201 -2.11 -11.25 -11.69
C ILE A 201 -1.54 -12.53 -12.29
N GLN A 202 -1.47 -12.66 -13.63
CA GLN A 202 -0.89 -13.83 -14.28
C GLN A 202 0.61 -13.99 -13.98
N GLU A 203 1.37 -12.90 -13.84
CA GLU A 203 2.77 -12.96 -13.42
C GLU A 203 2.90 -13.56 -12.00
N TYR A 204 2.03 -13.18 -11.07
CA TYR A 204 1.98 -13.82 -9.75
C TYR A 204 1.57 -15.29 -9.80
N VAL A 205 0.61 -15.66 -10.65
CA VAL A 205 0.18 -17.05 -10.84
C VAL A 205 1.33 -17.91 -11.40
N ASN A 206 2.13 -17.34 -12.31
CA ASN A 206 3.19 -18.08 -13.01
C ASN A 206 4.49 -18.18 -12.20
N CYS A 207 4.73 -17.29 -11.23
CA CYS A 207 5.94 -17.37 -10.41
C CYS A 207 5.88 -18.46 -9.33
N ASP A 208 7.02 -18.74 -8.71
CA ASP A 208 7.16 -19.63 -7.56
C ASP A 208 7.48 -18.83 -6.28
N ILE A 209 8.25 -17.75 -6.40
CA ILE A 209 8.69 -16.89 -5.31
C ILE A 209 8.41 -15.44 -5.70
N VAL A 210 7.80 -14.66 -4.82
CA VAL A 210 7.70 -13.22 -4.96
C VAL A 210 8.88 -12.57 -4.24
N ASN A 211 9.68 -11.82 -4.98
CA ASN A 211 10.85 -11.11 -4.48
C ASN A 211 10.57 -9.63 -4.30
N PHE A 212 10.48 -9.21 -3.05
CA PHE A 212 10.16 -7.83 -2.69
C PHE A 212 11.05 -7.29 -1.57
N PRO A 213 12.40 -7.29 -1.73
CA PRO A 213 13.34 -6.81 -0.73
C PRO A 213 13.54 -5.29 -0.82
N SER A 214 12.44 -4.54 -0.84
CA SER A 214 12.47 -3.09 -0.97
C SER A 214 13.15 -2.41 0.22
N THR A 215 13.82 -1.29 -0.04
CA THR A 215 14.48 -0.48 0.99
C THR A 215 13.59 0.63 1.55
N TYR A 216 12.51 0.95 0.84
CA TYR A 216 11.50 1.94 1.26
C TYR A 216 10.15 1.66 0.60
N GLU A 217 9.08 1.63 1.38
CA GLU A 217 7.68 1.51 0.93
C GLU A 217 6.73 2.23 1.90
N GLY A 218 5.56 2.61 1.41
CA GLY A 218 4.46 3.06 2.27
C GLY A 218 3.66 1.91 2.87
N PHE A 219 3.58 0.77 2.16
CA PHE A 219 2.81 -0.41 2.60
C PHE A 219 3.48 -1.73 2.24
N GLY A 220 3.53 -2.11 0.97
CA GLY A 220 4.05 -3.41 0.51
C GLY A 220 2.99 -4.30 -0.11
N MET A 221 2.20 -3.75 -1.03
CA MET A 221 1.16 -4.51 -1.77
C MET A 221 1.65 -5.86 -2.30
N PRO A 222 2.87 -5.98 -2.90
CA PRO A 222 3.36 -7.26 -3.41
C PRO A 222 3.43 -8.38 -2.36
N ILE A 223 3.52 -8.07 -1.08
CA ILE A 223 3.50 -9.07 -0.01
C ILE A 223 2.13 -9.74 0.03
N ILE A 224 1.07 -8.96 0.18
CA ILE A 224 -0.29 -9.50 0.30
C ILE A 224 -0.84 -10.04 -1.02
N GLU A 225 -0.38 -9.53 -2.16
CA GLU A 225 -0.71 -10.04 -3.50
C GLU A 225 -0.12 -11.43 -3.71
N GLY A 226 1.18 -11.61 -3.40
CA GLY A 226 1.84 -12.91 -3.46
C GLY A 226 1.21 -13.93 -2.53
N GLN A 227 0.91 -13.54 -1.30
CA GLN A 227 0.26 -14.41 -0.30
C GLN A 227 -1.15 -14.82 -0.71
N ALA A 228 -1.95 -13.90 -1.30
CA ALA A 228 -3.30 -14.19 -1.75
C ALA A 228 -3.32 -15.23 -2.88
N ILE A 229 -2.34 -15.19 -3.79
CA ILE A 229 -2.16 -16.18 -4.85
C ILE A 229 -1.60 -17.52 -4.30
N GLY A 230 -1.04 -17.54 -3.10
CA GLY A 230 -0.38 -18.71 -2.52
C GLY A 230 1.08 -18.86 -2.96
N ARG A 231 1.81 -17.75 -2.97
CA ARG A 231 3.27 -17.75 -3.25
C ARG A 231 4.04 -17.41 -1.98
N VAL A 232 5.20 -18.02 -1.83
CA VAL A 232 6.14 -17.58 -0.80
C VAL A 232 6.69 -16.22 -1.17
N VAL A 233 6.82 -15.35 -0.17
CA VAL A 233 7.34 -14.00 -0.37
C VAL A 233 8.65 -13.85 0.39
N VAL A 234 9.67 -13.31 -0.27
CA VAL A 234 10.93 -12.85 0.33
C VAL A 234 10.85 -11.33 0.41
N THR A 235 10.98 -10.77 1.61
CA THR A 235 10.85 -9.32 1.82
C THR A 235 11.81 -8.80 2.87
N SER A 236 11.89 -7.48 3.02
CA SER A 236 12.86 -6.81 3.89
C SER A 236 12.46 -6.86 5.37
N ASN A 237 13.48 -6.84 6.25
CA ASN A 237 13.34 -6.63 7.69
C ASN A 237 13.02 -5.16 8.08
N ILE A 238 12.69 -4.32 7.11
CA ILE A 238 12.38 -2.90 7.28
C ILE A 238 10.87 -2.68 7.33
N SER A 239 10.40 -1.81 8.24
CA SER A 239 8.99 -1.35 8.25
C SER A 239 8.67 -0.58 6.95
N PRO A 240 7.47 -0.77 6.36
CA PRO A 240 6.33 -1.54 6.85
C PRO A 240 6.36 -3.03 6.43
N MET A 241 7.32 -3.47 5.59
CA MET A 241 7.32 -4.82 5.02
C MET A 241 7.34 -5.90 6.10
N ASN A 242 8.16 -5.72 7.13
CA ASN A 242 8.21 -6.65 8.26
C ASN A 242 6.87 -6.71 9.01
N ASP A 243 6.23 -5.56 9.24
CA ASP A 243 4.95 -5.47 9.97
C ASP A 243 3.79 -6.08 9.17
N ILE A 244 3.76 -5.82 7.85
CA ILE A 244 2.75 -6.38 6.95
C ILE A 244 2.93 -7.89 6.83
N SER A 245 4.17 -8.38 6.80
CA SER A 245 4.48 -9.81 6.73
C SER A 245 4.06 -10.58 7.98
N ASN A 246 4.16 -9.98 9.15
CA ASN A 246 3.78 -10.56 10.44
C ASN A 246 4.30 -12.01 10.63
N GLY A 247 5.55 -12.27 10.27
CA GLY A 247 6.18 -13.59 10.35
C GLY A 247 5.72 -14.61 9.30
N SER A 248 5.00 -14.18 8.28
CA SER A 248 4.49 -15.04 7.22
C SER A 248 5.32 -15.01 5.92
N CYS A 249 6.44 -14.27 5.92
CA CYS A 249 7.37 -14.16 4.80
C CYS A 249 8.77 -14.60 5.23
N VAL A 250 9.61 -14.90 4.27
CA VAL A 250 11.05 -14.98 4.49
C VAL A 250 11.58 -13.55 4.60
N ILE A 251 12.17 -13.22 5.74
CA ILE A 251 12.67 -11.89 6.06
C ILE A 251 14.19 -11.83 5.82
N VAL A 252 14.63 -10.81 5.06
CA VAL A 252 16.03 -10.60 4.72
C VAL A 252 16.48 -9.17 5.04
N ASP A 253 17.76 -8.98 5.29
CA ASP A 253 18.38 -7.65 5.27
C ASP A 253 18.57 -7.22 3.79
N PRO A 254 17.87 -6.18 3.31
CA PRO A 254 17.93 -5.79 1.90
C PRO A 254 19.27 -5.15 1.50
N TYR A 255 20.14 -4.85 2.45
CA TYR A 255 21.47 -4.31 2.21
C TYR A 255 22.59 -5.37 2.25
N ASN A 256 22.25 -6.60 2.67
CA ASN A 256 23.20 -7.72 2.78
C ASN A 256 22.89 -8.81 1.76
N ILE A 257 23.79 -8.96 0.77
CA ILE A 257 23.65 -9.93 -0.33
C ILE A 257 23.55 -11.37 0.20
N GLU A 258 24.35 -11.74 1.21
CA GLU A 258 24.36 -13.09 1.77
C GLU A 258 23.06 -13.37 2.54
N SER A 259 22.51 -12.39 3.27
CA SER A 259 21.19 -12.50 3.88
C SER A 259 20.11 -12.75 2.82
N MET A 260 20.14 -12.02 1.71
CA MET A 260 19.18 -12.19 0.61
C MET A 260 19.33 -13.58 -0.04
N LYS A 261 20.55 -14.03 -0.31
CA LYS A 261 20.84 -15.36 -0.87
C LYS A 261 20.31 -16.48 0.02
N ASN A 262 20.59 -16.41 1.32
CA ASN A 262 20.10 -17.38 2.30
C ASN A 262 18.55 -17.34 2.40
N GLY A 263 17.95 -16.17 2.27
CA GLY A 263 16.49 -16.02 2.21
C GLY A 263 15.88 -16.74 1.01
N TYR A 264 16.46 -16.67 -0.17
CA TYR A 264 15.95 -17.41 -1.33
C TYR A 264 16.09 -18.92 -1.15
N ILE A 265 17.20 -19.38 -0.59
CA ILE A 265 17.39 -20.83 -0.28
C ILE A 265 16.34 -21.28 0.74
N GLU A 266 16.07 -20.48 1.76
CA GLU A 266 15.02 -20.77 2.74
C GLU A 266 13.63 -20.79 2.11
N ALA A 267 13.30 -19.82 1.24
CA ALA A 267 12.03 -19.77 0.52
C ALA A 267 11.77 -21.04 -0.31
N ILE A 268 12.81 -21.57 -0.97
CA ILE A 268 12.74 -22.82 -1.73
C ILE A 268 12.53 -24.02 -0.78
N ARG A 269 13.29 -24.07 0.32
CA ARG A 269 13.28 -25.20 1.27
C ARG A 269 12.00 -25.29 2.06
N LYS A 270 11.51 -24.16 2.59
CA LYS A 270 10.34 -24.08 3.47
C LYS A 270 9.10 -23.49 2.76
N ASN A 271 9.02 -23.62 1.44
CA ASN A 271 7.96 -22.99 0.64
C ASN A 271 6.57 -23.22 1.21
N GLN A 272 6.18 -24.47 1.43
CA GLN A 272 4.84 -24.83 1.91
C GLN A 272 4.49 -24.15 3.24
N TYR A 273 5.43 -24.08 4.18
CA TYR A 273 5.25 -23.42 5.47
C TYR A 273 4.90 -21.93 5.30
N TYR A 274 5.65 -21.22 4.44
CA TYR A 274 5.41 -19.80 4.22
C TYR A 274 4.15 -19.52 3.40
N VAL A 275 3.77 -20.41 2.48
CA VAL A 275 2.49 -20.33 1.77
C VAL A 275 1.31 -20.42 2.75
N GLU A 276 1.32 -21.40 3.65
CA GLU A 276 0.26 -21.56 4.66
C GLU A 276 0.18 -20.36 5.61
N LYS A 277 1.32 -19.88 6.09
CA LYS A 277 1.40 -18.66 6.92
C LYS A 277 0.92 -17.43 6.18
N GLY A 278 1.28 -17.28 4.90
CA GLY A 278 0.86 -16.16 4.05
C GLY A 278 -0.65 -16.15 3.80
N MET A 279 -1.24 -17.31 3.57
CA MET A 279 -2.69 -17.44 3.40
C MET A 279 -3.46 -17.09 4.66
N GLU A 280 -2.91 -17.34 5.84
CA GLU A 280 -3.53 -16.89 7.11
C GLU A 280 -3.37 -15.39 7.27
N ASN A 281 -2.17 -14.85 7.04
CA ASN A 281 -1.88 -13.43 7.18
C ASN A 281 -2.75 -12.56 6.26
N VAL A 282 -2.97 -12.98 5.01
CA VAL A 282 -3.71 -12.18 4.02
C VAL A 282 -5.17 -11.93 4.41
N LYS A 283 -5.75 -12.75 5.29
CA LYS A 283 -7.11 -12.53 5.81
C LYS A 283 -7.28 -11.20 6.52
N ARG A 284 -6.21 -10.69 7.15
CA ARG A 284 -6.18 -9.36 7.80
C ARG A 284 -6.47 -8.22 6.81
N PHE A 285 -6.16 -8.43 5.55
CA PHE A 285 -6.25 -7.45 4.46
C PHE A 285 -7.43 -7.71 3.54
N SER A 286 -8.36 -8.58 3.94
CA SER A 286 -9.55 -8.88 3.12
C SER A 286 -10.41 -7.63 2.95
N LEU A 287 -11.07 -7.49 1.78
CA LEU A 287 -12.00 -6.39 1.54
C LEU A 287 -13.07 -6.28 2.63
N SER A 288 -13.54 -7.42 3.15
CA SER A 288 -14.53 -7.45 4.24
C SER A 288 -13.98 -6.87 5.53
N THR A 289 -12.76 -7.27 5.93
CA THR A 289 -12.10 -6.78 7.16
C THR A 289 -11.88 -5.27 7.08
N ILE A 290 -11.23 -4.80 6.03
CA ILE A 290 -10.91 -3.38 5.86
C ILE A 290 -12.17 -2.52 5.70
N THR A 291 -13.18 -3.03 4.97
CA THR A 291 -14.47 -2.33 4.87
C THR A 291 -15.14 -2.17 6.23
N LYS A 292 -15.10 -3.20 7.09
CA LYS A 292 -15.66 -3.14 8.44
C LYS A 292 -14.96 -2.07 9.28
N GLU A 293 -13.63 -2.01 9.27
CA GLU A 293 -12.84 -0.99 9.99
C GLU A 293 -13.23 0.43 9.55
N TYR A 294 -13.35 0.68 8.24
CA TYR A 294 -13.81 1.98 7.74
C TYR A 294 -15.25 2.31 8.13
N LEU A 295 -16.16 1.31 8.10
CA LEU A 295 -17.54 1.54 8.54
C LEU A 295 -17.64 1.85 10.02
N GLU A 296 -16.84 1.21 10.86
CA GLU A 296 -16.76 1.51 12.30
C GLU A 296 -16.25 2.93 12.53
N LEU A 297 -15.20 3.35 11.81
CA LEU A 297 -14.69 4.72 11.86
C LEU A 297 -15.76 5.73 11.44
N TYR A 298 -16.47 5.50 10.32
CA TYR A 298 -17.50 6.42 9.85
C TYR A 298 -18.66 6.56 10.82
N ARG A 299 -19.12 5.45 11.40
CA ARG A 299 -20.17 5.45 12.42
C ARG A 299 -19.75 6.23 13.68
N SER A 300 -18.51 6.07 14.11
CA SER A 300 -17.99 6.81 15.27
C SER A 300 -18.02 8.33 15.03
N LEU A 301 -17.68 8.77 13.82
CA LEU A 301 -17.74 10.19 13.45
C LEU A 301 -19.17 10.73 13.40
N GLN A 302 -20.14 9.95 12.92
CA GLN A 302 -21.55 10.33 12.91
C GLN A 302 -22.09 10.46 14.34
N ASN A 303 -21.80 9.49 15.23
CA ASN A 303 -22.29 9.46 16.60
C ASN A 303 -21.70 10.57 17.49
N THR A 304 -20.51 11.03 17.21
CA THR A 304 -19.88 12.12 17.97
C THR A 304 -20.68 13.42 17.88
N PHE A 305 -21.55 13.58 16.87
CA PHE A 305 -22.39 14.75 16.65
C PHE A 305 -23.87 14.55 17.02
N HIS A 306 -24.31 13.32 17.30
CA HIS A 306 -25.66 13.04 17.80
C HIS A 306 -25.73 12.93 19.31
N GLY A 307 -24.80 13.52 20.03
CA GLY A 307 -24.79 13.64 21.49
C GLY A 307 -25.93 14.47 22.09
N SER A 308 -26.97 14.77 21.30
CA SER A 308 -28.27 15.25 21.77
C SER A 308 -29.33 14.77 20.77
N TYR A 309 -30.15 13.83 21.23
CA TYR A 309 -31.30 13.21 20.53
C TYR A 309 -30.96 12.12 19.49
N ILE A 310 -31.03 10.87 19.90
CA ILE A 310 -32.00 9.79 19.62
C ILE A 310 -31.46 8.47 20.20
N ARG A 311 -32.09 8.00 21.28
CA ARG A 311 -32.10 6.58 21.67
C ARG A 311 -32.93 5.88 20.60
N THR A 312 -32.33 5.07 19.77
CA THR A 312 -33.02 3.98 19.10
C THR A 312 -32.60 2.66 19.73
N GLU A 313 -33.49 2.14 20.53
CA GLU A 313 -33.45 0.76 21.01
C GLU A 313 -33.40 -0.18 19.81
N LEU A 314 -32.28 -0.85 19.61
CA LEU A 314 -32.22 -2.05 18.76
C LEU A 314 -32.70 -3.22 19.61
N ASN A 315 -33.93 -3.62 19.38
CA ASN A 315 -34.51 -4.84 19.91
C ASN A 315 -33.79 -6.05 19.29
N PRO A 316 -33.14 -6.93 20.09
CA PRO A 316 -32.54 -8.13 19.57
C PRO A 316 -33.57 -9.28 19.62
N GLN A 317 -34.44 -9.36 18.65
CA GLN A 317 -35.23 -10.57 18.34
C GLN A 317 -35.66 -10.51 16.89
N ASN A 318 -35.05 -11.36 16.08
CA ASN A 318 -35.63 -12.34 15.17
C ASN A 318 -34.63 -12.72 14.09
N GLU A 319 -34.19 -13.98 14.24
CA GLU A 319 -33.77 -14.98 13.24
C GLU A 319 -32.70 -14.64 12.22
#